data_53c80b3213a481b622b2f4d8b059cce4
#
_entry.id   53c80b3213a481b622b2f4d8b059cce4
#
_cell.length_a   1.000
_cell.length_b   1.000
_cell.length_c   1.000
_cell.angle_alpha   90.00
_cell.angle_beta   90.00
_cell.angle_gamma   90.00
#
_symmetry.space_group_name_H-M   'P 1'
#
loop_
_entity.id
_entity.type
_entity.pdbx_description
1 polymer ?
#
loop_
_entity_poly.entity_id
_entity_poly.type
_entity_poly.pdbx_seq_one_letter_code
_entity_poly.pdbx_strand_id
1 'polypeptide(L)'
;MSVHKSNFERMLQLAEDVFAVKNDPDQLDVNEDVIAHLLQIHPATVSEYDNGEGPVAWVLLIPTTTSLMNMFLQGDITEKQLYEQTPLDSSYDALYLCSAMVLEEYRRQGITKRLVLDAIRRIRQDHPLKALFVWAFSEEGDQAAEMLASEVQLPLFRKP
;
A
#
# COMPACT_ATOMS: atom_id res chain seq x y z
N MET A 1 18.21 -19.90 -26.28
CA MET A 1 18.74 -19.07 -25.20
C MET A 1 17.57 -18.47 -24.40
N SER A 2 17.40 -18.91 -23.18
CA SER A 2 16.35 -18.35 -22.34
C SER A 2 16.78 -16.98 -21.82
N VAL A 3 15.94 -15.98 -22.03
CA VAL A 3 16.15 -14.65 -21.46
C VAL A 3 15.74 -14.69 -19.99
N HIS A 4 16.70 -14.48 -19.10
CA HIS A 4 16.45 -14.48 -17.68
C HIS A 4 15.96 -13.08 -17.27
N LYS A 5 14.69 -12.95 -16.89
CA LYS A 5 14.18 -11.68 -16.38
C LYS A 5 14.72 -11.46 -14.96
N SER A 6 15.21 -10.25 -14.71
CA SER A 6 15.62 -9.85 -13.36
C SER A 6 14.42 -9.80 -12.42
N ASN A 7 14.66 -9.85 -11.12
CA ASN A 7 13.58 -9.68 -10.14
C ASN A 7 12.88 -8.34 -10.33
N PHE A 8 13.62 -7.28 -10.62
CA PHE A 8 13.05 -5.96 -10.85
C PHE A 8 12.07 -5.98 -12.04
N GLU A 9 12.46 -6.60 -13.16
CA GLU A 9 11.59 -6.73 -14.33
C GLU A 9 10.33 -7.55 -14.01
N ARG A 10 10.49 -8.62 -13.23
CA ARG A 10 9.37 -9.46 -12.80
C ARG A 10 8.42 -8.70 -11.89
N MET A 11 8.95 -7.85 -10.99
CA MET A 11 8.12 -7.02 -10.12
C MET A 11 7.37 -5.95 -10.90
N LEU A 12 8.00 -5.35 -11.92
CA LEU A 12 7.31 -4.40 -12.81
C LEU A 12 6.15 -5.06 -13.55
N GLN A 13 6.37 -6.28 -14.06
CA GLN A 13 5.31 -7.03 -14.74
C GLN A 13 4.17 -7.38 -13.78
N LEU A 14 4.50 -7.81 -12.57
CA LEU A 14 3.51 -8.10 -11.55
C LEU A 14 2.68 -6.86 -11.19
N ALA A 15 3.31 -5.70 -11.08
CA ALA A 15 2.62 -4.44 -10.81
C ALA A 15 1.62 -4.11 -11.92
N GLU A 16 2.04 -4.26 -13.19
CA GLU A 16 1.14 -4.06 -14.33
C GLU A 16 -0.06 -5.01 -14.25
N ASP A 17 0.16 -6.29 -13.97
CA ASP A 17 -0.89 -7.28 -13.88
C ASP A 17 -1.88 -6.98 -12.75
N VAL A 18 -1.38 -6.59 -11.59
CA VAL A 18 -2.21 -6.25 -10.43
C VAL A 18 -3.06 -5.02 -10.71
N PHE A 19 -2.49 -3.97 -11.28
CA PHE A 19 -3.24 -2.76 -11.56
C PHE A 19 -4.19 -2.92 -12.74
N ALA A 20 -3.87 -3.79 -13.71
CA ALA A 20 -4.77 -4.12 -14.81
C ALA A 20 -6.05 -4.80 -14.32
N VAL A 21 -5.97 -5.65 -13.28
CA VAL A 21 -7.14 -6.31 -12.69
C VAL A 21 -8.10 -5.29 -12.09
N LYS A 22 -7.58 -4.23 -11.47
CA LYS A 22 -8.41 -3.17 -10.90
C LYS A 22 -9.13 -2.37 -11.99
N ASN A 23 -8.44 -2.02 -13.05
CA ASN A 23 -8.91 -1.33 -14.26
C ASN A 23 -10.05 -0.32 -14.03
N ASP A 24 -9.90 0.51 -13.02
CA ASP A 24 -10.87 1.53 -12.64
C ASP A 24 -10.25 2.91 -12.91
N PRO A 25 -10.94 3.81 -13.65
CA PRO A 25 -10.41 5.15 -13.92
C PRO A 25 -10.19 5.98 -12.66
N ASP A 26 -10.84 5.61 -11.56
CA ASP A 26 -10.68 6.29 -10.27
C ASP A 26 -9.48 5.78 -9.47
N GLN A 27 -8.81 4.76 -9.99
CA GLN A 27 -7.65 4.16 -9.37
C GLN A 27 -6.41 5.03 -9.52
N LEU A 28 -5.55 4.98 -8.50
CA LEU A 28 -4.24 5.61 -8.55
C LEU A 28 -3.31 4.85 -9.51
N ASP A 29 -2.73 5.58 -10.47
CA ASP A 29 -1.67 5.05 -11.32
C ASP A 29 -0.33 5.21 -10.62
N VAL A 30 0.30 4.09 -10.27
CA VAL A 30 1.59 4.12 -9.58
C VAL A 30 2.72 4.22 -10.61
N ASN A 31 3.46 5.33 -10.55
CA ASN A 31 4.61 5.61 -11.39
C ASN A 31 5.72 6.23 -10.55
N GLU A 32 6.82 6.61 -11.19
CA GLU A 32 7.97 7.19 -10.49
C GLU A 32 7.62 8.48 -9.74
N ASP A 33 6.76 9.33 -10.31
CA ASP A 33 6.34 10.58 -9.68
C ASP A 33 5.52 10.31 -8.42
N VAL A 34 4.62 9.34 -8.47
CA VAL A 34 3.81 8.94 -7.33
C VAL A 34 4.70 8.39 -6.22
N ILE A 35 5.65 7.52 -6.56
CA ILE A 35 6.57 6.94 -5.57
C ILE A 35 7.41 8.04 -4.92
N ALA A 36 7.94 8.98 -5.71
CA ALA A 36 8.72 10.09 -5.18
C ALA A 36 7.89 10.96 -4.22
N HIS A 37 6.63 11.23 -4.58
CA HIS A 37 5.73 12.00 -3.75
C HIS A 37 5.38 11.26 -2.44
N LEU A 38 5.10 9.96 -2.52
CA LEU A 38 4.83 9.15 -1.33
C LEU A 38 6.00 9.18 -0.36
N LEU A 39 7.22 9.09 -0.88
CA LEU A 39 8.43 9.17 -0.04
C LEU A 39 8.59 10.54 0.62
N GLN A 40 8.05 11.61 0.02
CA GLN A 40 7.99 12.92 0.66
C GLN A 40 6.98 12.97 1.81
N ILE A 41 5.90 12.19 1.71
CA ILE A 41 4.92 12.09 2.79
C ILE A 41 5.55 11.41 4.00
N HIS A 42 6.19 10.24 3.77
CA HIS A 42 6.91 9.50 4.82
C HIS A 42 7.81 8.46 4.16
N PRO A 43 9.03 8.22 4.69
CA PRO A 43 9.94 7.23 4.10
C PRO A 43 9.42 5.79 4.15
N ALA A 44 8.49 5.47 5.05
CA ALA A 44 7.92 4.12 5.14
C ALA A 44 6.69 3.88 4.25
N THR A 45 6.31 4.86 3.40
CA THR A 45 5.17 4.71 2.48
C THR A 45 5.43 3.71 1.37
N VAL A 46 6.69 3.55 0.98
CA VAL A 46 7.11 2.57 -0.04
C VAL A 46 8.14 1.67 0.60
N SER A 47 7.81 0.40 0.76
CA SER A 47 8.69 -0.59 1.38
C SER A 47 9.02 -1.69 0.39
N GLU A 48 10.23 -2.22 0.48
CA GLU A 48 10.75 -3.22 -0.45
C GLU A 48 11.51 -4.28 0.32
N TYR A 49 11.37 -5.53 -0.12
CA TYR A 49 12.23 -6.62 0.32
C TYR A 49 13.05 -7.10 -0.86
N ASP A 50 14.38 -7.11 -0.71
CA ASP A 50 15.36 -7.54 -1.71
C ASP A 50 16.07 -8.78 -1.17
N ASN A 51 16.14 -9.85 -1.98
CA ASN A 51 16.77 -11.11 -1.58
C ASN A 51 18.28 -11.17 -1.89
N GLY A 52 18.88 -10.04 -2.32
CA GLY A 52 20.25 -9.96 -2.79
C GLY A 52 20.38 -9.98 -4.31
N GLU A 53 19.30 -10.28 -5.02
CA GLU A 53 19.25 -10.35 -6.50
C GLU A 53 18.18 -9.42 -7.07
N GLY A 54 17.75 -8.45 -6.29
CA GLY A 54 16.71 -7.50 -6.65
C GLY A 54 15.44 -7.65 -5.83
N PRO A 55 14.46 -6.77 -6.02
CA PRO A 55 13.25 -6.77 -5.21
C PRO A 55 12.38 -7.99 -5.47
N VAL A 56 11.81 -8.55 -4.41
CA VAL A 56 10.86 -9.67 -4.50
C VAL A 56 9.49 -9.30 -3.90
N ALA A 57 9.40 -8.17 -3.21
CA ALA A 57 8.14 -7.69 -2.65
C ALA A 57 8.14 -6.17 -2.55
N TRP A 58 6.97 -5.56 -2.82
CA TRP A 58 6.73 -4.12 -2.67
C TRP A 58 5.45 -3.89 -1.88
N VAL A 59 5.48 -2.90 -1.00
CA VAL A 59 4.30 -2.47 -0.23
C VAL A 59 4.17 -0.96 -0.36
N LEU A 60 2.96 -0.49 -0.66
CA LEU A 60 2.62 0.92 -0.74
C LEU A 60 1.54 1.24 0.29
N LEU A 61 1.80 2.24 1.14
CA LEU A 61 0.87 2.74 2.15
C LEU A 61 0.74 4.25 2.01
N ILE A 62 -0.46 4.78 2.26
CA ILE A 62 -0.69 6.22 2.19
C ILE A 62 -1.20 6.72 3.54
N PRO A 63 -0.34 7.38 4.35
CA PRO A 63 -0.82 8.08 5.53
C PRO A 63 -1.65 9.30 5.11
N THR A 64 -2.75 9.52 5.79
CA THR A 64 -3.67 10.61 5.47
C THR A 64 -4.46 11.02 6.71
N THR A 65 -5.47 11.85 6.52
CA THR A 65 -6.33 12.30 7.62
C THR A 65 -7.61 11.47 7.67
N THR A 66 -8.22 11.36 8.85
CA THR A 66 -9.51 10.68 8.99
C THR A 66 -10.61 11.38 8.18
N SER A 67 -10.49 12.70 7.99
CA SER A 67 -11.43 13.44 7.13
C SER A 67 -11.38 12.93 5.69
N LEU A 68 -10.20 12.81 5.10
CA LEU A 68 -10.03 12.29 3.75
C LEU A 68 -10.40 10.80 3.67
N MET A 69 -10.05 10.02 4.70
CA MET A 69 -10.48 8.62 4.79
C MET A 69 -11.99 8.51 4.67
N ASN A 70 -12.74 9.29 5.44
CA ASN A 70 -14.20 9.24 5.42
C ASN A 70 -14.77 9.64 4.06
N MET A 71 -14.22 10.66 3.42
CA MET A 71 -14.62 11.06 2.07
C MET A 71 -14.41 9.93 1.06
N PHE A 72 -13.28 9.24 1.17
CA PHE A 72 -12.98 8.10 0.29
C PHE A 72 -13.94 6.93 0.54
N LEU A 73 -14.18 6.59 1.81
CA LEU A 73 -15.08 5.49 2.17
C LEU A 73 -16.51 5.74 1.73
N GLN A 74 -16.95 6.99 1.73
CA GLN A 74 -18.28 7.39 1.30
C GLN A 74 -18.43 7.52 -0.23
N GLY A 75 -17.32 7.44 -0.96
CA GLY A 75 -17.31 7.60 -2.40
C GLY A 75 -17.30 9.05 -2.88
N ASP A 76 -17.04 10.01 -1.99
CA ASP A 76 -16.97 11.43 -2.32
C ASP A 76 -15.69 11.80 -3.06
N ILE A 77 -14.62 11.04 -2.84
CA ILE A 77 -13.36 11.17 -3.57
C ILE A 77 -12.88 9.82 -4.05
N THR A 78 -12.09 9.83 -5.12
CA THR A 78 -11.48 8.62 -5.70
C THR A 78 -10.16 8.30 -4.99
N GLU A 79 -9.59 7.12 -5.26
CA GLU A 79 -8.25 6.75 -4.77
C GLU A 79 -7.20 7.77 -5.24
N LYS A 80 -7.30 8.17 -6.49
CA LYS A 80 -6.41 9.18 -7.06
C LYS A 80 -6.54 10.51 -6.33
N GLN A 81 -7.77 10.95 -6.05
CA GLN A 81 -8.02 12.19 -5.31
C GLN A 81 -7.57 12.09 -3.86
N LEU A 82 -7.73 10.94 -3.22
CA LEU A 82 -7.20 10.70 -1.88
C LEU A 82 -5.70 10.97 -1.83
N TYR A 83 -4.98 10.41 -2.78
CA TYR A 83 -3.54 10.62 -2.91
C TYR A 83 -3.21 12.10 -3.16
N GLU A 84 -3.90 12.72 -4.13
CA GLU A 84 -3.63 14.11 -4.52
C GLU A 84 -3.94 15.11 -3.39
N GLN A 85 -4.98 14.86 -2.60
CA GLN A 85 -5.43 15.77 -1.56
C GLN A 85 -4.73 15.58 -0.22
N THR A 86 -4.01 14.49 -0.02
CA THR A 86 -3.26 14.27 1.22
C THR A 86 -2.16 15.32 1.34
N PRO A 87 -2.21 16.18 2.37
CA PRO A 87 -1.23 17.26 2.49
C PRO A 87 0.15 16.76 2.89
N LEU A 88 1.19 17.47 2.42
CA LEU A 88 2.56 17.26 2.90
C LEU A 88 2.73 18.00 4.23
N ASP A 89 3.72 17.58 5.01
CA ASP A 89 4.10 18.23 6.28
C ASP A 89 2.93 18.40 7.24
N SER A 90 2.09 17.37 7.32
CA SER A 90 0.91 17.37 8.17
C SER A 90 1.01 16.23 9.19
N SER A 91 0.11 16.24 10.17
CA SER A 91 -0.07 15.10 11.06
C SER A 91 -1.13 14.17 10.46
N TYR A 92 -0.82 12.88 10.40
CA TYR A 92 -1.71 11.87 9.80
C TYR A 92 -2.26 10.94 10.87
N ASP A 93 -3.56 10.70 10.84
CA ASP A 93 -4.24 9.85 11.82
C ASP A 93 -4.96 8.66 11.20
N ALA A 94 -4.85 8.49 9.88
CA ALA A 94 -5.39 7.33 9.16
C ALA A 94 -4.34 6.80 8.19
N LEU A 95 -4.41 5.50 7.89
CA LEU A 95 -3.47 4.86 6.97
C LEU A 95 -4.23 4.02 5.96
N TYR A 96 -4.04 4.32 4.68
CA TYR A 96 -4.61 3.56 3.57
C TYR A 96 -3.66 2.41 3.19
N LEU A 97 -4.18 1.20 3.24
CA LEU A 97 -3.46 0.01 2.80
C LEU A 97 -3.64 -0.08 1.27
N CYS A 98 -2.75 0.59 0.53
CA CYS A 98 -2.91 0.80 -0.90
C CYS A 98 -2.62 -0.44 -1.73
N SER A 99 -1.44 -1.02 -1.57
CA SER A 99 -1.02 -2.16 -2.38
C SER A 99 0.09 -2.96 -1.71
N ALA A 100 0.07 -4.27 -1.95
CA ALA A 100 1.14 -5.17 -1.55
C ALA A 100 1.33 -6.20 -2.65
N MET A 101 2.56 -6.39 -3.09
CA MET A 101 2.91 -7.29 -4.19
C MET A 101 4.13 -8.12 -3.81
N VAL A 102 4.11 -9.40 -4.14
CA VAL A 102 5.24 -10.32 -3.89
C VAL A 102 5.32 -11.32 -5.03
N LEU A 103 6.55 -11.64 -5.45
CA LEU A 103 6.78 -12.66 -6.46
C LEU A 103 6.23 -14.02 -5.98
N GLU A 104 5.66 -14.80 -6.90
CA GLU A 104 4.91 -16.01 -6.59
C GLU A 104 5.68 -16.99 -5.70
N GLU A 105 6.95 -17.23 -5.97
CA GLU A 105 7.78 -18.17 -5.20
C GLU A 105 8.09 -17.68 -3.78
N TYR A 106 7.82 -16.41 -3.49
CA TYR A 106 8.02 -15.82 -2.16
C TYR A 106 6.73 -15.62 -1.39
N ARG A 107 5.59 -16.02 -1.97
CA ARG A 107 4.29 -15.93 -1.30
C ARG A 107 4.21 -16.88 -0.12
N ARG A 108 3.34 -16.55 0.85
CA ARG A 108 3.07 -17.37 2.05
C ARG A 108 4.27 -17.53 2.97
N GLN A 109 5.25 -16.64 2.86
CA GLN A 109 6.41 -16.61 3.75
C GLN A 109 6.35 -15.46 4.77
N GLY A 110 5.25 -14.69 4.75
CA GLY A 110 5.06 -13.58 5.66
C GLY A 110 5.88 -12.33 5.33
N ILE A 111 6.43 -12.25 4.12
CA ILE A 111 7.29 -11.12 3.72
C ILE A 111 6.51 -9.82 3.68
N THR A 112 5.39 -9.79 2.94
CA THR A 112 4.56 -8.58 2.85
C THR A 112 4.00 -8.19 4.20
N LYS A 113 3.57 -9.16 5.00
CA LYS A 113 3.08 -8.90 6.35
C LYS A 113 4.13 -8.20 7.21
N ARG A 114 5.37 -8.70 7.20
CA ARG A 114 6.47 -8.09 7.96
C ARG A 114 6.78 -6.67 7.46
N LEU A 115 6.78 -6.47 6.14
CA LEU A 115 6.99 -5.15 5.56
C LEU A 115 5.93 -4.15 6.01
N VAL A 116 4.65 -4.56 5.95
CA VAL A 116 3.54 -3.70 6.35
C VAL A 116 3.59 -3.39 7.85
N LEU A 117 3.81 -4.41 8.68
CA LEU A 117 3.88 -4.21 10.13
C LEU A 117 5.02 -3.28 10.52
N ASP A 118 6.19 -3.46 9.91
CA ASP A 118 7.34 -2.57 10.13
C ASP A 118 7.05 -1.15 9.68
N ALA A 119 6.43 -1.00 8.50
CA ALA A 119 6.07 0.31 7.97
C ALA A 119 5.06 1.03 8.87
N ILE A 120 4.03 0.32 9.33
CA ILE A 120 3.03 0.88 10.24
C ILE A 120 3.70 1.35 11.53
N ARG A 121 4.58 0.54 12.10
CA ARG A 121 5.31 0.89 13.32
C ARG A 121 6.12 2.17 13.13
N ARG A 122 6.82 2.29 12.00
CA ARG A 122 7.64 3.45 11.69
C ARG A 122 6.79 4.71 11.50
N ILE A 123 5.66 4.59 10.81
CA ILE A 123 4.74 5.70 10.60
C ILE A 123 4.13 6.15 11.93
N ARG A 124 3.77 5.20 12.80
CA ARG A 124 3.20 5.51 14.12
C ARG A 124 4.16 6.23 15.05
N GLN A 125 5.46 6.08 14.85
CA GLN A 125 6.45 6.84 15.62
C GLN A 125 6.36 8.34 15.33
N ASP A 126 5.95 8.70 14.12
CA ASP A 126 5.91 10.09 13.66
C ASP A 126 4.50 10.67 13.62
N HIS A 127 3.47 9.82 13.57
CA HIS A 127 2.07 10.24 13.37
C HIS A 127 1.12 9.43 14.25
N PRO A 128 0.06 10.07 14.80
CA PRO A 128 -0.87 9.42 15.72
C PRO A 128 -1.94 8.61 14.98
N LEU A 129 -1.55 7.51 14.31
CA LEU A 129 -2.49 6.68 13.55
C LEU A 129 -3.58 6.13 14.47
N LYS A 130 -4.85 6.30 14.07
CA LYS A 130 -6.04 5.85 14.79
C LYS A 130 -6.86 4.83 14.02
N ALA A 131 -6.63 4.70 12.71
CA ALA A 131 -7.43 3.84 11.86
C ALA A 131 -6.65 3.36 10.65
N LEU A 132 -6.97 2.15 10.20
CA LEU A 132 -6.55 1.63 8.91
C LEU A 132 -7.77 1.55 8.01
N PHE A 133 -7.59 1.72 6.70
CA PHE A 133 -8.67 1.51 5.75
C PHE A 133 -8.16 0.90 4.46
N VAL A 134 -9.05 0.23 3.73
CA VAL A 134 -8.68 -0.55 2.55
C VAL A 134 -9.80 -0.53 1.52
N TRP A 135 -9.42 -0.65 0.26
CA TRP A 135 -10.32 -0.92 -0.85
C TRP A 135 -9.90 -2.27 -1.42
N ALA A 136 -10.44 -3.34 -0.82
CA ALA A 136 -10.04 -4.70 -1.17
C ALA A 136 -10.75 -5.17 -2.44
N PHE A 137 -9.97 -5.79 -3.34
CA PHE A 137 -10.47 -6.36 -4.59
C PHE A 137 -10.52 -7.89 -4.55
N SER A 138 -10.12 -8.49 -3.42
CA SER A 138 -10.17 -9.94 -3.23
C SER A 138 -10.45 -10.26 -1.78
N GLU A 139 -11.00 -11.45 -1.54
CA GLU A 139 -11.22 -11.96 -0.19
C GLU A 139 -9.90 -12.14 0.55
N GLU A 140 -8.86 -12.60 -0.15
CA GLU A 140 -7.52 -12.75 0.44
C GLU A 140 -6.96 -11.41 0.93
N GLY A 141 -7.11 -10.36 0.12
CA GLY A 141 -6.67 -9.01 0.49
C GLY A 141 -7.43 -8.47 1.69
N ASP A 142 -8.75 -8.72 1.74
CA ASP A 142 -9.58 -8.31 2.88
C ASP A 142 -9.18 -9.02 4.17
N GLN A 143 -8.96 -10.33 4.10
CA GLN A 143 -8.53 -11.11 5.26
C GLN A 143 -7.14 -10.69 5.75
N ALA A 144 -6.24 -10.41 4.83
CA ALA A 144 -4.90 -9.93 5.17
C ALA A 144 -4.96 -8.58 5.90
N ALA A 145 -5.79 -7.66 5.40
CA ALA A 145 -5.99 -6.36 6.04
C ALA A 145 -6.56 -6.49 7.45
N GLU A 146 -7.53 -7.39 7.64
CA GLU A 146 -8.14 -7.66 8.94
C GLU A 146 -7.11 -8.21 9.94
N MET A 147 -6.27 -9.13 9.49
CA MET A 147 -5.20 -9.70 10.33
C MET A 147 -4.20 -8.62 10.76
N LEU A 148 -3.79 -7.75 9.82
CA LEU A 148 -2.88 -6.65 10.13
C LEU A 148 -3.48 -5.69 11.15
N ALA A 149 -4.73 -5.30 10.95
CA ALA A 149 -5.43 -4.40 11.86
C ALA A 149 -5.51 -4.98 13.27
N SER A 150 -5.78 -6.28 13.39
CA SER A 150 -5.83 -6.98 14.68
C SER A 150 -4.47 -6.94 15.36
N GLU A 151 -3.38 -7.19 14.63
CA GLU A 151 -2.04 -7.19 15.21
C GLU A 151 -1.58 -5.82 15.70
N VAL A 152 -1.93 -4.75 14.96
CA VAL A 152 -1.56 -3.38 15.36
C VAL A 152 -2.61 -2.74 16.28
N GLN A 153 -3.72 -3.43 16.52
CA GLN A 153 -4.80 -2.97 17.41
C GLN A 153 -5.41 -1.64 16.96
N LEU A 154 -5.69 -1.55 15.66
CA LEU A 154 -6.36 -0.39 15.06
C LEU A 154 -7.63 -0.86 14.36
N PRO A 155 -8.69 -0.04 14.37
CA PRO A 155 -9.91 -0.38 13.62
C PRO A 155 -9.61 -0.37 12.12
N LEU A 156 -10.28 -1.27 11.39
CA LEU A 156 -10.18 -1.37 9.94
C LEU A 156 -11.51 -0.96 9.32
N PHE A 157 -11.45 -0.03 8.39
CA PHE A 157 -12.61 0.41 7.61
C PHE A 157 -12.44 -0.03 6.16
N ARG A 158 -13.54 -0.41 5.53
CA ARG A 158 -13.54 -0.92 4.16
C ARG A 158 -14.38 -0.04 3.27
N LYS A 159 -13.85 0.25 2.08
CA LYS A 159 -14.64 0.89 1.03
C LYS A 159 -15.53 -0.17 0.39
N PRO A 160 -16.85 0.06 0.29
CA PRO A 160 -17.78 -0.87 -0.36
C PRO A 160 -17.50 -1.08 -1.84
#